data_43ddc0b14a0a8cd827609ab2f2564411
#
_entry.id   43ddc0b14a0a8cd827609ab2f2564411
#
_cell.length_a   1.000
_cell.length_b   1.000
_cell.length_c   1.000
_cell.angle_alpha   90.00
_cell.angle_beta   90.00
_cell.angle_gamma   90.00
#
_symmetry.space_group_name_H-M   'P 1'
#
loop_
_entity.id
_entity.type
_entity.pdbx_description
1 polymer ?
#
loop_
_entity_poly.entity_id
_entity_poly.type
_entity_poly.pdbx_seq_one_letter_code
_entity_poly.pdbx_strand_id
1 'polypeptide(L)'
;MQDTNTGSEAAANQEAASSLEEKRDDMKWVVQFNIALNEDAKRYYGFWNSVFKFAVLVFGSYSFASLFVGASMAYSIVAVIVSAISAGQLVFDFKDRQVRAKIQHERYSKALTALDSAKNINELELVQAKIDDIGCDDIDTSDICDALAVNVAIDRMGLDPTRKVDIGCFKRLTRYIIPWARPEYKS
;
A
#
# COMPACT_ATOMS: atom_id res chain seq x y z
N MET A 1 -37.71 -19.67 -43.82
CA MET A 1 -37.07 -20.43 -42.74
C MET A 1 -35.68 -19.81 -42.46
N GLN A 2 -35.60 -18.66 -41.83
CA GLN A 2 -34.32 -17.94 -41.64
C GLN A 2 -34.23 -17.13 -40.33
N ASP A 3 -35.12 -17.30 -39.34
CA ASP A 3 -35.18 -16.39 -38.17
C ASP A 3 -34.70 -16.99 -36.84
N THR A 4 -34.09 -18.17 -36.81
CA THR A 4 -33.68 -18.81 -35.53
C THR A 4 -32.24 -18.56 -35.13
N ASN A 5 -31.39 -17.93 -35.97
CA ASN A 5 -29.97 -17.79 -35.69
C ASN A 5 -29.60 -16.46 -35.00
N THR A 6 -30.36 -15.39 -35.19
CA THR A 6 -30.09 -14.08 -34.64
C THR A 6 -30.22 -13.97 -33.10
N GLY A 7 -31.10 -14.78 -32.52
CA GLY A 7 -31.28 -14.82 -31.05
C GLY A 7 -30.13 -15.50 -30.31
N SER A 8 -29.55 -16.53 -30.91
CA SER A 8 -28.43 -17.26 -30.31
C SER A 8 -27.12 -16.45 -30.31
N GLU A 9 -26.86 -15.72 -31.40
CA GLU A 9 -25.67 -14.85 -31.49
C GLU A 9 -25.75 -13.62 -30.54
N ALA A 10 -26.95 -13.06 -30.39
CA ALA A 10 -27.16 -11.95 -29.46
C ALA A 10 -26.96 -12.37 -28.00
N ALA A 11 -27.43 -13.56 -27.61
CA ALA A 11 -27.25 -14.12 -26.28
C ALA A 11 -25.75 -14.41 -25.97
N ALA A 12 -25.06 -15.04 -26.94
CA ALA A 12 -23.62 -15.30 -26.79
C ALA A 12 -22.77 -14.05 -26.68
N ASN A 13 -23.11 -13.00 -27.45
CA ASN A 13 -22.43 -11.71 -27.36
C ASN A 13 -22.67 -10.97 -26.01
N GLN A 14 -23.88 -11.13 -25.47
CA GLN A 14 -24.22 -10.54 -24.16
C GLN A 14 -23.51 -11.27 -23.01
N GLU A 15 -23.38 -12.59 -23.07
CA GLU A 15 -22.66 -13.39 -22.10
C GLU A 15 -21.15 -13.10 -22.16
N ALA A 16 -20.57 -12.96 -23.34
CA ALA A 16 -19.18 -12.57 -23.51
C ALA A 16 -18.90 -11.15 -22.97
N ALA A 17 -19.81 -10.20 -23.18
CA ALA A 17 -19.69 -8.84 -22.65
C ALA A 17 -19.78 -8.82 -21.11
N SER A 18 -20.71 -9.57 -20.51
CA SER A 18 -20.84 -9.65 -19.05
C SER A 18 -19.61 -10.27 -18.39
N SER A 19 -19.06 -11.34 -18.97
CA SER A 19 -17.84 -11.99 -18.45
C SER A 19 -16.60 -11.09 -18.55
N LEU A 20 -16.54 -10.24 -19.57
CA LEU A 20 -15.45 -9.26 -19.73
C LEU A 20 -15.55 -8.13 -18.70
N GLU A 21 -16.77 -7.66 -18.40
CA GLU A 21 -16.98 -6.65 -17.35
C GLU A 21 -16.67 -7.20 -15.95
N GLU A 22 -17.11 -8.42 -15.64
CA GLU A 22 -16.80 -9.08 -14.37
C GLU A 22 -15.29 -9.23 -14.18
N LYS A 23 -14.56 -9.73 -15.18
CA LYS A 23 -13.10 -9.85 -15.14
C LYS A 23 -12.43 -8.49 -14.95
N ARG A 24 -12.94 -7.45 -15.60
CA ARG A 24 -12.42 -6.08 -15.44
C ARG A 24 -12.63 -5.55 -14.02
N ASP A 25 -13.78 -5.77 -13.42
CA ASP A 25 -14.10 -5.30 -12.07
C ASP A 25 -13.26 -6.02 -11.02
N ASP A 26 -13.01 -7.32 -11.17
CA ASP A 26 -12.10 -8.08 -10.33
C ASP A 26 -10.67 -7.52 -10.40
N MET A 27 -10.18 -7.24 -11.60
CA MET A 27 -8.87 -6.63 -11.79
C MET A 27 -8.79 -5.22 -11.18
N LYS A 28 -9.86 -4.42 -11.33
CA LYS A 28 -9.97 -3.09 -10.71
C LYS A 28 -9.87 -3.18 -9.19
N TRP A 29 -10.54 -4.15 -8.59
CA TRP A 29 -10.45 -4.39 -7.15
C TRP A 29 -9.00 -4.62 -6.72
N VAL A 30 -8.30 -5.56 -7.35
CA VAL A 30 -6.90 -5.88 -7.05
C VAL A 30 -6.00 -4.65 -7.18
N VAL A 31 -6.15 -3.91 -8.27
CA VAL A 31 -5.35 -2.71 -8.52
C VAL A 31 -5.64 -1.60 -7.51
N GLN A 32 -6.91 -1.32 -7.20
CA GLN A 32 -7.30 -0.29 -6.23
C GLN A 32 -6.84 -0.63 -4.81
N PHE A 33 -6.92 -1.92 -4.44
CA PHE A 33 -6.38 -2.42 -3.18
C PHE A 33 -4.88 -2.14 -3.08
N ASN A 34 -4.09 -2.52 -4.10
CA ASN A 34 -2.64 -2.33 -4.11
C ASN A 34 -2.23 -0.86 -4.18
N ILE A 35 -2.97 -0.01 -4.89
CA ILE A 35 -2.77 1.44 -4.87
C ILE A 35 -2.95 1.98 -3.45
N ALA A 36 -4.02 1.58 -2.75
CA ALA A 36 -4.30 2.02 -1.40
C ALA A 36 -3.23 1.56 -0.41
N LEU A 37 -2.80 0.30 -0.51
CA LEU A 37 -1.77 -0.30 0.30
C LEU A 37 -0.43 0.44 0.16
N ASN A 38 0.01 0.65 -1.06
CA ASN A 38 1.28 1.34 -1.34
C ASN A 38 1.22 2.83 -1.00
N GLU A 39 0.06 3.49 -1.13
CA GLU A 39 -0.13 4.87 -0.67
C GLU A 39 0.01 4.99 0.84
N ASP A 40 -0.60 4.08 1.60
CA ASP A 40 -0.48 4.05 3.06
C ASP A 40 0.96 3.75 3.49
N ALA A 41 1.61 2.76 2.88
CA ALA A 41 3.02 2.42 3.13
C ALA A 41 3.95 3.62 2.88
N LYS A 42 3.80 4.30 1.74
CA LYS A 42 4.57 5.50 1.39
C LYS A 42 4.41 6.60 2.45
N ARG A 43 3.18 6.87 2.91
CA ARG A 43 2.90 7.89 3.94
C ARG A 43 3.50 7.50 5.29
N TYR A 44 3.33 6.24 5.69
CA TYR A 44 3.85 5.74 6.96
C TYR A 44 5.38 5.77 7.03
N TYR A 45 6.05 5.20 6.05
CA TYR A 45 7.52 5.20 6.00
C TYR A 45 8.08 6.61 5.84
N GLY A 46 7.41 7.48 5.09
CA GLY A 46 7.78 8.89 4.95
C GLY A 46 7.69 9.65 6.27
N PHE A 47 6.64 9.43 7.05
CA PHE A 47 6.47 10.01 8.37
C PHE A 47 7.62 9.58 9.30
N TRP A 48 7.85 8.27 9.44
CA TRP A 48 8.91 7.77 10.32
C TRP A 48 10.30 8.20 9.89
N ASN A 49 10.60 8.19 8.60
CA ASN A 49 11.86 8.72 8.08
C ASN A 49 12.08 10.21 8.49
N SER A 50 11.00 11.01 8.44
CA SER A 50 11.07 12.42 8.86
C SER A 50 11.25 12.56 10.38
N VAL A 51 10.53 11.77 11.18
CA VAL A 51 10.66 11.75 12.64
C VAL A 51 12.08 11.38 13.07
N PHE A 52 12.63 10.30 12.49
CA PHE A 52 14.00 9.88 12.82
C PHE A 52 15.05 10.93 12.41
N LYS A 53 14.91 11.54 11.22
CA LYS A 53 15.81 12.61 10.78
C LYS A 53 15.75 13.81 11.72
N PHE A 54 14.56 14.22 12.13
CA PHE A 54 14.38 15.31 13.07
C PHE A 54 14.99 14.97 14.43
N ALA A 55 14.77 13.76 14.93
CA ALA A 55 15.35 13.30 16.18
C ALA A 55 16.90 13.33 16.15
N VAL A 56 17.50 12.80 15.06
CA VAL A 56 18.97 12.84 14.88
C VAL A 56 19.48 14.28 14.84
N LEU A 57 18.78 15.19 14.15
CA LEU A 57 19.16 16.60 14.07
C LEU A 57 19.14 17.27 15.44
N VAL A 58 18.04 17.11 16.20
CA VAL A 58 17.88 17.74 17.52
C VAL A 58 18.88 17.19 18.53
N PHE A 59 18.93 15.89 18.68
CA PHE A 59 19.82 15.25 19.65
C PHE A 59 21.29 15.30 19.23
N GLY A 60 21.57 15.23 17.92
CA GLY A 60 22.91 15.41 17.39
C GLY A 60 23.44 16.80 17.62
N SER A 61 22.63 17.83 17.43
CA SER A 61 23.00 19.22 17.72
C SER A 61 23.28 19.45 19.20
N TYR A 62 22.48 18.84 20.10
CA TYR A 62 22.70 18.89 21.53
C TYR A 62 23.98 18.17 21.93
N SER A 63 24.27 17.01 21.39
CA SER A 63 25.51 16.27 21.63
C SER A 63 26.74 17.03 21.14
N PHE A 64 26.65 17.74 20.02
CA PHE A 64 27.73 18.61 19.53
C PHE A 64 27.98 19.80 20.46
N ALA A 65 26.91 20.46 20.90
CA ALA A 65 27.04 21.56 21.85
C ALA A 65 27.71 21.16 23.19
N SER A 66 27.52 19.89 23.61
CA SER A 66 28.10 19.36 24.84
C SER A 66 29.64 19.30 24.84
N LEU A 67 30.26 19.20 23.68
CA LEU A 67 31.73 19.20 23.56
C LEU A 67 32.35 20.52 24.03
N PHE A 68 31.57 21.58 24.04
CA PHE A 68 32.04 22.93 24.46
C PHE A 68 31.71 23.27 25.91
N VAL A 69 30.83 22.53 26.58
CA VAL A 69 30.31 22.87 27.92
C VAL A 69 30.84 21.91 29.01
N GLY A 70 31.53 20.85 28.62
CA GLY A 70 32.02 19.82 29.54
C GLY A 70 31.06 18.64 29.71
N ALA A 71 31.62 17.46 29.77
CA ALA A 71 30.85 16.20 29.77
C ALA A 71 30.17 15.98 31.14
N SER A 72 28.85 16.02 31.16
CA SER A 72 28.05 15.49 32.28
C SER A 72 27.45 14.12 31.90
N MET A 73 26.98 13.34 32.89
CA MET A 73 26.33 12.05 32.69
C MET A 73 25.13 12.17 31.73
N ALA A 74 24.41 13.28 31.71
CA ALA A 74 23.31 13.53 30.81
C ALA A 74 23.72 13.51 29.33
N TYR A 75 24.90 13.96 28.99
CA TYR A 75 25.42 13.97 27.62
C TYR A 75 25.73 12.55 27.11
N SER A 76 26.25 11.67 27.99
CA SER A 76 26.48 10.27 27.63
C SER A 76 25.17 9.54 27.30
N ILE A 77 24.11 9.81 28.05
CA ILE A 77 22.80 9.25 27.80
C ILE A 77 22.25 9.71 26.43
N VAL A 78 22.35 11.01 26.13
CA VAL A 78 21.92 11.57 24.85
C VAL A 78 22.71 10.96 23.69
N ALA A 79 24.02 10.78 23.80
CA ALA A 79 24.84 10.16 22.79
C ALA A 79 24.41 8.69 22.49
N VAL A 80 24.11 7.92 23.55
CA VAL A 80 23.58 6.55 23.40
C VAL A 80 22.23 6.55 22.67
N ILE A 81 21.33 7.47 23.02
CA ILE A 81 20.02 7.59 22.35
C ILE A 81 20.19 7.92 20.86
N VAL A 82 21.06 8.88 20.52
CA VAL A 82 21.34 9.24 19.11
C VAL A 82 21.91 8.04 18.34
N SER A 83 22.85 7.32 18.97
CA SER A 83 23.44 6.13 18.36
C SER A 83 22.38 5.05 18.12
N ALA A 84 21.50 4.80 19.08
CA ALA A 84 20.40 3.84 18.94
C ALA A 84 19.39 4.25 17.85
N ILE A 85 19.03 5.53 17.78
CA ILE A 85 18.14 6.06 16.71
C ILE A 85 18.80 5.91 15.34
N SER A 86 20.10 6.23 15.21
CA SER A 86 20.84 6.12 13.96
C SER A 86 20.98 4.66 13.51
N ALA A 87 21.27 3.75 14.44
CA ALA A 87 21.29 2.32 14.16
C ALA A 87 19.90 1.81 13.73
N GLY A 88 18.84 2.26 14.40
CA GLY A 88 17.45 1.96 14.00
C GLY A 88 17.13 2.41 12.58
N GLN A 89 17.57 3.59 12.16
CA GLN A 89 17.39 4.07 10.78
C GLN A 89 18.02 3.13 9.75
N LEU A 90 19.22 2.62 10.04
CA LEU A 90 19.93 1.71 9.14
C LEU A 90 19.25 0.33 9.06
N VAL A 91 18.77 -0.19 10.20
CA VAL A 91 18.12 -1.51 10.27
C VAL A 91 16.75 -1.50 9.59
N PHE A 92 15.96 -0.45 9.81
CA PHE A 92 14.57 -0.39 9.28
C PHE A 92 14.49 0.16 7.87
N ASP A 93 15.53 0.80 7.36
CA ASP A 93 15.64 1.37 6.00
C ASP A 93 14.34 2.04 5.49
N PHE A 94 13.76 2.90 6.34
CA PHE A 94 12.49 3.58 6.05
C PHE A 94 12.49 4.34 4.73
N LYS A 95 13.65 4.86 4.31
CA LYS A 95 13.77 5.61 3.05
C LYS A 95 13.61 4.70 1.86
N ASP A 96 14.28 3.55 1.85
CA ASP A 96 14.20 2.61 0.73
C ASP A 96 12.79 2.03 0.61
N ARG A 97 12.19 1.63 1.75
CA ARG A 97 10.79 1.16 1.79
C ARG A 97 9.80 2.23 1.30
N GLN A 98 10.01 3.51 1.64
CA GLN A 98 9.21 4.62 1.14
C GLN A 98 9.32 4.76 -0.39
N VAL A 99 10.55 4.65 -0.93
CA VAL A 99 10.80 4.75 -2.38
C VAL A 99 10.18 3.58 -3.11
N ARG A 100 10.32 2.36 -2.61
CA ARG A 100 9.68 1.17 -3.18
C ARG A 100 8.16 1.30 -3.21
N ALA A 101 7.54 1.68 -2.09
CA ALA A 101 6.10 1.92 -2.03
C ALA A 101 5.64 2.99 -3.04
N LYS A 102 6.44 4.06 -3.24
CA LYS A 102 6.15 5.08 -4.25
C LYS A 102 6.19 4.51 -5.66
N ILE A 103 7.21 3.73 -5.99
CA ILE A 103 7.36 3.11 -7.32
C ILE A 103 6.20 2.14 -7.59
N GLN A 104 5.86 1.30 -6.62
CA GLN A 104 4.73 0.36 -6.76
C GLN A 104 3.40 1.10 -6.93
N HIS A 105 3.14 2.13 -6.12
CA HIS A 105 1.96 2.97 -6.31
C HIS A 105 1.86 3.55 -7.73
N GLU A 106 2.97 4.04 -8.30
CA GLU A 106 2.99 4.57 -9.67
C GLU A 106 2.77 3.48 -10.73
N ARG A 107 3.33 2.27 -10.53
CA ARG A 107 3.14 1.12 -11.44
C ARG A 107 1.67 0.68 -11.45
N TYR A 108 1.05 0.48 -10.28
CA TYR A 108 -0.36 0.12 -10.18
C TYR A 108 -1.29 1.23 -10.72
N SER A 109 -0.97 2.50 -10.51
CA SER A 109 -1.74 3.61 -11.09
C SER A 109 -1.71 3.60 -12.62
N LYS A 110 -0.56 3.26 -13.23
CA LYS A 110 -0.45 3.07 -14.68
C LYS A 110 -1.23 1.84 -15.16
N ALA A 111 -1.22 0.74 -14.39
CA ALA A 111 -2.00 -0.45 -14.68
C ALA A 111 -3.50 -0.16 -14.64
N LEU A 112 -3.98 0.64 -13.68
CA LEU A 112 -5.37 1.10 -13.62
C LEU A 112 -5.78 1.88 -14.87
N THR A 113 -4.95 2.82 -15.31
CA THR A 113 -5.20 3.59 -16.53
C THR A 113 -5.25 2.70 -17.77
N ALA A 114 -4.35 1.71 -17.85
CA ALA A 114 -4.37 0.73 -18.93
C ALA A 114 -5.63 -0.15 -18.90
N LEU A 115 -6.07 -0.55 -17.70
CA LEU A 115 -7.28 -1.34 -17.47
C LEU A 115 -8.54 -0.58 -17.91
N ASP A 116 -8.63 0.71 -17.57
CA ASP A 116 -9.77 1.55 -17.97
C ASP A 116 -9.82 1.80 -19.50
N SER A 117 -8.67 1.73 -20.18
CA SER A 117 -8.58 1.89 -21.63
C SER A 117 -8.75 0.59 -22.41
N ALA A 118 -8.65 -0.59 -21.78
CA ALA A 118 -8.75 -1.89 -22.42
C ALA A 118 -10.17 -2.12 -22.98
N LYS A 119 -10.26 -2.53 -24.26
CA LYS A 119 -11.54 -2.68 -24.98
C LYS A 119 -11.91 -4.14 -25.25
N ASN A 120 -10.95 -5.03 -25.19
CA ASN A 120 -11.11 -6.44 -25.52
C ASN A 120 -10.36 -7.34 -24.55
N ILE A 121 -10.65 -8.64 -24.61
CA ILE A 121 -10.08 -9.64 -23.70
C ILE A 121 -8.56 -9.75 -23.81
N ASN A 122 -7.99 -9.62 -25.01
CA ASN A 122 -6.54 -9.72 -25.20
C ASN A 122 -5.81 -8.53 -24.53
N GLU A 123 -6.40 -7.33 -24.58
CA GLU A 123 -5.86 -6.16 -23.89
C GLU A 123 -5.94 -6.33 -22.37
N LEU A 124 -7.04 -6.91 -21.85
CA LEU A 124 -7.17 -7.24 -20.43
C LEU A 124 -6.14 -8.27 -19.98
N GLU A 125 -5.85 -9.29 -20.76
CA GLU A 125 -4.82 -10.29 -20.46
C GLU A 125 -3.41 -9.66 -20.43
N LEU A 126 -3.11 -8.72 -21.31
CA LEU A 126 -1.86 -7.97 -21.27
C LEU A 126 -1.75 -7.10 -20.03
N VAL A 127 -2.86 -6.50 -19.58
CA VAL A 127 -2.88 -5.72 -18.33
C VAL A 127 -2.75 -6.65 -17.12
N GLN A 128 -3.41 -7.82 -17.13
CA GLN A 128 -3.25 -8.82 -16.08
C GLN A 128 -1.80 -9.26 -15.92
N ALA A 129 -1.13 -9.62 -17.02
CA ALA A 129 0.28 -10.00 -16.97
C ALA A 129 1.18 -8.89 -16.39
N LYS A 130 0.86 -7.62 -16.64
CA LYS A 130 1.57 -6.49 -16.01
C LYS A 130 1.28 -6.38 -14.52
N ILE A 131 0.04 -6.60 -14.09
CA ILE A 131 -0.34 -6.60 -12.67
C ILE A 131 0.40 -7.71 -11.93
N ASP A 132 0.46 -8.90 -12.51
CA ASP A 132 1.17 -10.05 -11.94
C ASP A 132 2.68 -9.79 -11.82
N ASP A 133 3.30 -9.16 -12.83
CA ASP A 133 4.71 -8.76 -12.80
C ASP A 133 4.99 -7.73 -11.69
N ILE A 134 4.08 -6.76 -11.50
CA ILE A 134 4.19 -5.78 -10.41
C ILE A 134 4.07 -6.48 -9.05
N GLY A 135 3.15 -7.43 -8.91
CA GLY A 135 2.91 -8.16 -7.66
C GLY A 135 4.11 -8.98 -7.18
N CYS A 136 5.02 -9.38 -8.08
CA CYS A 136 6.25 -10.09 -7.69
C CYS A 136 7.20 -9.24 -6.83
N ASP A 137 7.11 -7.92 -6.93
CA ASP A 137 7.95 -6.96 -6.20
C ASP A 137 7.22 -6.31 -5.01
N ASP A 138 6.02 -6.77 -4.65
CA ASP A 138 5.21 -6.16 -3.60
C ASP A 138 5.90 -6.20 -2.22
N ILE A 139 5.56 -5.21 -1.40
CA ILE A 139 6.11 -5.06 -0.07
C ILE A 139 5.35 -5.99 0.87
N ASP A 140 6.08 -6.77 1.67
CA ASP A 140 5.47 -7.52 2.78
C ASP A 140 4.76 -6.58 3.74
N THR A 141 3.47 -6.80 3.90
CA THR A 141 2.58 -5.99 4.74
C THR A 141 1.96 -6.84 5.85
N SER A 142 1.49 -6.18 6.91
CA SER A 142 0.75 -6.86 7.97
C SER A 142 -0.74 -6.93 7.62
N ASP A 143 -1.44 -7.90 8.17
CA ASP A 143 -2.90 -8.06 8.03
C ASP A 143 -3.70 -6.77 8.34
N ILE A 144 -3.15 -5.90 9.19
CA ILE A 144 -3.75 -4.59 9.49
C ILE A 144 -3.60 -3.61 8.32
N CYS A 145 -2.47 -3.63 7.62
CA CYS A 145 -2.27 -2.82 6.43
C CYS A 145 -3.22 -3.24 5.32
N ASP A 146 -3.38 -4.55 5.15
CA ASP A 146 -4.31 -5.12 4.18
C ASP A 146 -5.75 -4.71 4.50
N ALA A 147 -6.17 -4.82 5.77
CA ALA A 147 -7.51 -4.40 6.19
C ALA A 147 -7.76 -2.90 6.00
N LEU A 148 -6.74 -2.04 6.20
CA LEU A 148 -6.83 -0.61 5.89
C LEU A 148 -6.93 -0.36 4.39
N ALA A 149 -6.16 -1.08 3.57
CA ALA A 149 -6.21 -0.97 2.13
C ALA A 149 -7.56 -1.45 1.58
N VAL A 150 -8.12 -2.54 2.12
CA VAL A 150 -9.48 -3.01 1.82
C VAL A 150 -10.50 -1.91 2.11
N ASN A 151 -10.45 -1.26 3.28
CA ASN A 151 -11.37 -0.18 3.62
C ASN A 151 -11.31 0.99 2.61
N VAL A 152 -10.11 1.35 2.16
CA VAL A 152 -9.92 2.41 1.16
C VAL A 152 -10.40 1.97 -0.22
N ALA A 153 -10.17 0.72 -0.61
CA ALA A 153 -10.62 0.17 -1.89
C ALA A 153 -12.18 0.13 -1.95
N ILE A 154 -12.83 -0.26 -0.85
CA ILE A 154 -14.30 -0.22 -0.70
C ILE A 154 -14.82 1.20 -0.98
N ASP A 155 -14.17 2.23 -0.38
CA ASP A 155 -14.57 3.63 -0.60
C ASP A 155 -14.39 4.08 -2.05
N ARG A 156 -13.26 3.73 -2.66
CA ARG A 156 -12.94 4.14 -4.04
C ARG A 156 -13.84 3.50 -5.08
N MET A 157 -14.26 2.27 -4.82
CA MET A 157 -15.15 1.53 -5.71
C MET A 157 -16.65 1.76 -5.40
N GLY A 158 -16.98 2.54 -4.37
CA GLY A 158 -18.37 2.79 -3.97
C GLY A 158 -19.12 1.56 -3.47
N LEU A 159 -18.38 0.58 -2.91
CA LEU A 159 -18.95 -0.65 -2.38
C LEU A 159 -19.59 -0.43 -1.00
N ASP A 160 -20.38 -1.39 -0.54
CA ASP A 160 -21.08 -1.33 0.73
C ASP A 160 -20.13 -1.04 1.92
N PRO A 161 -20.31 0.11 2.61
CA PRO A 161 -19.45 0.50 3.73
C PRO A 161 -19.57 -0.43 4.95
N THR A 162 -20.58 -1.27 5.05
CA THR A 162 -20.73 -2.25 6.14
C THR A 162 -19.63 -3.32 6.13
N ARG A 163 -18.98 -3.52 5.00
CA ARG A 163 -17.84 -4.43 4.83
C ARG A 163 -16.53 -3.90 5.41
N LYS A 164 -16.49 -2.64 5.87
CA LYS A 164 -15.27 -2.06 6.45
C LYS A 164 -14.97 -2.64 7.81
N VAL A 165 -13.68 -2.78 8.08
CA VAL A 165 -13.14 -3.27 9.34
C VAL A 165 -12.78 -2.08 10.23
N ASP A 166 -13.23 -2.12 11.49
CA ASP A 166 -12.82 -1.13 12.48
C ASP A 166 -11.44 -1.49 13.05
N ILE A 167 -10.50 -0.56 12.95
CA ILE A 167 -9.12 -0.76 13.39
C ILE A 167 -8.76 0.31 14.41
N GLY A 168 -8.52 -0.13 15.64
CA GLY A 168 -8.15 0.76 16.74
C GLY A 168 -6.88 1.59 16.47
N CYS A 169 -6.82 2.79 17.05
CA CYS A 169 -5.79 3.79 16.78
C CYS A 169 -4.36 3.28 17.02
N PHE A 170 -4.15 2.48 18.09
CA PHE A 170 -2.85 1.91 18.42
C PHE A 170 -2.37 0.88 17.38
N LYS A 171 -3.25 -0.01 16.93
CA LYS A 171 -2.95 -0.97 15.84
C LYS A 171 -2.60 -0.23 14.55
N ARG A 172 -3.32 0.85 14.24
CA ARG A 172 -3.06 1.70 13.07
C ARG A 172 -1.71 2.39 13.13
N LEU A 173 -1.25 2.82 14.32
CA LEU A 173 0.05 3.46 14.48
C LEU A 173 1.21 2.49 14.33
N THR A 174 1.06 1.26 14.84
CA THR A 174 2.15 0.26 14.93
C THR A 174 2.09 -0.80 13.82
N ARG A 175 1.23 -0.64 12.83
CA ARG A 175 0.88 -1.64 11.80
C ARG A 175 2.06 -2.20 10.98
N TYR A 176 3.11 -1.41 10.77
CA TYR A 176 4.30 -1.85 10.03
C TYR A 176 5.45 -2.31 10.93
N ILE A 177 5.30 -2.20 12.26
CA ILE A 177 6.34 -2.57 13.23
C ILE A 177 5.95 -3.86 13.95
N ILE A 178 4.67 -4.00 14.30
CA ILE A 178 4.16 -5.13 15.06
C ILE A 178 3.31 -6.01 14.13
N PRO A 179 3.60 -7.32 14.03
CA PRO A 179 2.78 -8.25 13.25
C PRO A 179 1.48 -8.54 14.02
N TRP A 180 0.47 -7.71 13.82
CA TRP A 180 -0.85 -7.92 14.40
C TRP A 180 -1.59 -9.03 13.66
N ALA A 181 -2.32 -9.86 14.41
CA ALA A 181 -3.22 -10.84 13.82
C ALA A 181 -4.34 -10.15 13.02
N ARG A 182 -4.82 -10.86 12.00
CA ARG A 182 -5.90 -10.40 11.11
C ARG A 182 -7.12 -9.96 11.91
N PRO A 183 -7.67 -8.76 11.66
CA PRO A 183 -8.91 -8.35 12.30
C PRO A 183 -10.07 -9.21 11.79
N GLU A 184 -11.01 -9.54 12.67
CA GLU A 184 -12.22 -10.26 12.28
C GLU A 184 -13.12 -9.35 11.44
N TYR A 185 -13.49 -9.81 10.25
CA TYR A 185 -14.49 -9.16 9.43
C TYR A 185 -15.87 -9.45 10.03
N LYS A 186 -16.68 -8.40 10.22
CA LYS A 186 -18.08 -8.59 10.59
C LYS A 186 -18.80 -9.27 9.43
N SER A 187 -19.28 -10.49 9.67
CA SER A 187 -20.14 -11.24 8.75
C SER A 187 -21.53 -10.60 8.63
#